data_cac80456655d4a212ddadd34d78641c8
#
_entry.id   cac80456655d4a212ddadd34d78641c8
#
_cell.length_a   1.000
_cell.length_b   1.000
_cell.length_c   1.000
_cell.angle_alpha   90.00
_cell.angle_beta   90.00
_cell.angle_gamma   90.00
#
_symmetry.space_group_name_H-M   'P 1'
#
loop_
_entity.id
_entity.type
_entity.pdbx_description
1 polymer ?
#
loop_
_entity_poly.entity_id
_entity_poly.type
_entity_poly.pdbx_seq_one_letter_code
_entity_poly.pdbx_strand_id
1 'polypeptide(L)'
;MSETSPVAAPVIRDATDADFHAIQAIYAYHVLTGVASFEETPPSVEDLQQRRAAVLSHGLPYIVAVVDGRIAGYAYATLYRPRIAYRYTIEDSIYMDDAFRGRGVGRALLAALIGRCEQGPWRQMIAVIADGGRGGSLSLHQNAGFELVGTLKAVGFKQGRWLDSTLMQRALGHGSEALPAGAQASHEQDD
;
A
#
# COMPACT_ATOMS: atom_id res chain seq x y z
N MET A 1 32.24 -15.29 -19.17
CA MET A 1 31.17 -15.89 -18.36
C MET A 1 30.94 -14.97 -17.19
N SER A 2 29.96 -14.07 -17.27
CA SER A 2 29.63 -13.16 -16.16
C SER A 2 28.80 -13.94 -15.16
N GLU A 3 29.38 -14.25 -14.03
CA GLU A 3 28.64 -14.76 -12.87
C GLU A 3 27.69 -13.64 -12.41
N THR A 4 26.41 -13.82 -12.69
CA THR A 4 25.35 -13.05 -12.05
C THR A 4 25.32 -13.47 -10.59
N SER A 5 25.90 -12.66 -9.71
CA SER A 5 25.75 -12.83 -8.27
C SER A 5 24.27 -12.93 -7.92
N PRO A 6 23.86 -13.87 -7.06
CA PRO A 6 22.48 -14.00 -6.67
C PRO A 6 22.02 -12.68 -6.03
N VAL A 7 20.92 -12.13 -6.57
CA VAL A 7 20.31 -10.91 -6.02
C VAL A 7 19.91 -11.23 -4.58
N ALA A 8 20.43 -10.47 -3.62
CA ALA A 8 20.10 -10.65 -2.21
C ALA A 8 18.59 -10.49 -1.99
N ALA A 9 18.00 -11.41 -1.22
CA ALA A 9 16.59 -11.32 -0.86
C ALA A 9 16.33 -10.02 -0.08
N PRO A 10 15.22 -9.31 -0.31
CA PRO A 10 14.91 -8.08 0.43
C PRO A 10 14.67 -8.38 1.92
N VAL A 11 15.25 -7.57 2.78
CA VAL A 11 14.92 -7.56 4.22
C VAL A 11 13.77 -6.59 4.43
N ILE A 12 12.65 -7.10 4.95
CA ILE A 12 11.46 -6.27 5.26
C ILE A 12 11.46 -5.95 6.75
N ARG A 13 11.37 -4.68 7.07
CA ARG A 13 11.33 -4.18 8.46
C ARG A 13 10.45 -2.95 8.59
N ASP A 14 10.14 -2.55 9.82
CA ASP A 14 9.47 -1.29 10.09
C ASP A 14 10.35 -0.12 9.62
N ALA A 15 9.68 0.91 9.07
CA ALA A 15 10.34 2.15 8.73
C ALA A 15 10.72 2.93 10.00
N THR A 16 11.91 3.51 10.00
CA THR A 16 12.40 4.42 11.04
C THR A 16 12.54 5.83 10.48
N ASP A 17 12.72 6.83 11.33
CA ASP A 17 12.89 8.22 10.88
C ASP A 17 14.10 8.40 9.96
N ALA A 18 15.15 7.58 10.14
CA ALA A 18 16.35 7.59 9.29
C ALA A 18 16.07 7.18 7.83
N ASP A 19 14.97 6.47 7.57
CA ASP A 19 14.62 6.00 6.22
C ASP A 19 13.94 7.08 5.37
N PHE A 20 13.44 8.17 6.00
CA PHE A 20 12.52 9.08 5.32
C PHE A 20 13.14 9.94 4.22
N HIS A 21 14.44 10.17 4.22
CA HIS A 21 15.11 10.77 3.06
C HIS A 21 15.03 9.88 1.82
N ALA A 22 15.22 8.56 1.98
CA ALA A 22 15.09 7.62 0.88
C ALA A 22 13.62 7.42 0.47
N ILE A 23 12.70 7.31 1.43
CA ILE A 23 11.25 7.22 1.19
C ILE A 23 10.77 8.44 0.41
N GLN A 24 11.16 9.65 0.84
CA GLN A 24 10.80 10.90 0.17
C GLN A 24 11.33 10.95 -1.26
N ALA A 25 12.57 10.54 -1.49
CA ALA A 25 13.15 10.50 -2.83
C ALA A 25 12.39 9.54 -3.76
N ILE A 26 12.02 8.34 -3.28
CA ILE A 26 11.21 7.37 -4.02
C ILE A 26 9.85 7.97 -4.34
N TYR A 27 9.16 8.55 -3.34
CA TYR A 27 7.84 9.11 -3.55
C TYR A 27 7.84 10.33 -4.48
N ALA A 28 8.82 11.23 -4.31
CA ALA A 28 8.98 12.41 -5.16
C ALA A 28 9.19 12.02 -6.63
N TYR A 29 9.95 10.98 -6.90
CA TYR A 29 10.11 10.45 -8.25
C TYR A 29 8.75 10.05 -8.85
N HIS A 30 7.92 9.28 -8.13
CA HIS A 30 6.60 8.87 -8.61
C HIS A 30 5.62 10.04 -8.75
N VAL A 31 5.70 11.04 -7.87
CA VAL A 31 4.87 12.25 -7.97
C VAL A 31 5.22 13.05 -9.23
N LEU A 32 6.51 13.24 -9.50
CA LEU A 32 6.97 14.11 -10.59
C LEU A 32 6.95 13.44 -11.96
N THR A 33 7.26 12.14 -12.03
CA THR A 33 7.47 11.44 -13.31
C THR A 33 6.34 10.50 -13.69
N GLY A 34 5.49 10.12 -12.73
CA GLY A 34 4.48 9.09 -12.91
C GLY A 34 3.06 9.53 -12.54
N VAL A 35 2.16 8.57 -12.63
CA VAL A 35 0.74 8.71 -12.26
C VAL A 35 0.34 7.76 -11.12
N ALA A 36 1.29 7.06 -10.53
CA ALA A 36 1.04 6.18 -9.39
C ALA A 36 0.54 6.93 -8.14
N SER A 37 0.83 8.22 -8.06
CA SER A 37 0.23 9.15 -7.11
C SER A 37 -0.48 10.27 -7.86
N PHE A 38 -1.64 10.71 -7.34
CA PHE A 38 -2.34 11.88 -7.88
C PHE A 38 -1.86 13.19 -7.26
N GLU A 39 -0.90 13.16 -6.36
CA GLU A 39 -0.21 14.38 -5.92
C GLU A 39 0.63 14.95 -7.08
N GLU A 40 0.69 16.29 -7.17
CA GLU A 40 1.45 17.01 -8.20
C GLU A 40 2.73 17.64 -7.63
N THR A 41 2.74 17.91 -6.32
CA THR A 41 3.90 18.43 -5.59
C THR A 41 4.37 17.39 -4.57
N PRO A 42 5.64 16.99 -4.60
CA PRO A 42 6.16 16.05 -3.61
C PRO A 42 6.10 16.64 -2.19
N PRO A 43 5.61 15.86 -1.20
CA PRO A 43 5.67 16.28 0.20
C PRO A 43 7.11 16.34 0.72
N SER A 44 7.32 17.09 1.79
CA SER A 44 8.59 17.13 2.51
C SER A 44 8.83 15.82 3.30
N VAL A 45 10.05 15.66 3.80
CA VAL A 45 10.39 14.55 4.72
C VAL A 45 9.51 14.64 5.98
N GLU A 46 9.34 15.82 6.52
CA GLU A 46 8.53 16.09 7.72
C GLU A 46 7.06 15.75 7.50
N ASP A 47 6.50 16.09 6.34
CA ASP A 47 5.11 15.73 5.97
C ASP A 47 4.95 14.21 5.93
N LEU A 48 5.89 13.49 5.34
CA LEU A 48 5.85 12.02 5.26
C LEU A 48 6.01 11.37 6.64
N GLN A 49 6.84 11.93 7.52
CA GLN A 49 6.97 11.47 8.90
C GLN A 49 5.67 11.68 9.68
N GLN A 50 4.97 12.80 9.49
CA GLN A 50 3.66 13.05 10.08
C GLN A 50 2.62 12.06 9.54
N ARG A 51 2.60 11.77 8.24
CA ARG A 51 1.72 10.73 7.64
C ARG A 51 2.00 9.36 8.25
N ARG A 52 3.27 8.99 8.45
CA ARG A 52 3.64 7.74 9.14
C ARG A 52 3.10 7.73 10.58
N ALA A 53 3.27 8.81 11.33
CA ALA A 53 2.76 8.89 12.69
C ALA A 53 1.23 8.66 12.74
N ALA A 54 0.48 9.22 11.78
CA ALA A 54 -0.95 8.98 11.65
C ALA A 54 -1.27 7.51 11.33
N VAL A 55 -0.51 6.86 10.43
CA VAL A 55 -0.65 5.42 10.12
C VAL A 55 -0.45 4.59 11.39
N LEU A 56 0.65 4.83 12.12
CA LEU A 56 0.99 4.07 13.33
C LEU A 56 -0.04 4.30 14.47
N SER A 57 -0.64 5.49 14.55
CA SER A 57 -1.66 5.79 15.58
C SER A 57 -2.93 4.94 15.44
N HIS A 58 -3.17 4.39 14.24
CA HIS A 58 -4.26 3.44 13.98
C HIS A 58 -3.82 1.97 14.15
N GLY A 59 -2.58 1.71 14.57
CA GLY A 59 -2.03 0.36 14.67
C GLY A 59 -1.73 -0.27 13.30
N LEU A 60 -1.62 0.54 12.26
CA LEU A 60 -1.33 0.09 10.89
C LEU A 60 0.17 0.06 10.62
N PRO A 61 0.67 -0.87 9.79
CA PRO A 61 2.08 -0.98 9.50
C PRO A 61 2.56 0.06 8.49
N TYR A 62 3.82 0.49 8.65
CA TYR A 62 4.59 1.28 7.70
C TYR A 62 5.97 0.64 7.57
N ILE A 63 6.27 0.00 6.44
CA ILE A 63 7.41 -0.89 6.26
C ILE A 63 8.28 -0.49 5.07
N VAL A 64 9.55 -0.87 5.14
CA VAL A 64 10.53 -0.72 4.07
C VAL A 64 11.12 -2.05 3.66
N ALA A 65 11.53 -2.15 2.41
CA ALA A 65 12.38 -3.23 1.90
C ALA A 65 13.79 -2.72 1.73
N VAL A 66 14.74 -3.42 2.31
CA VAL A 66 16.18 -3.13 2.21
C VAL A 66 16.84 -4.20 1.36
N VAL A 67 17.57 -3.78 0.32
CA VAL A 67 18.40 -4.62 -0.54
C VAL A 67 19.79 -4.00 -0.61
N ASP A 68 20.81 -4.77 -0.31
CA ASP A 68 22.21 -4.32 -0.32
C ASP A 68 22.43 -3.01 0.49
N GLY A 69 21.76 -2.90 1.64
CA GLY A 69 21.84 -1.73 2.54
C GLY A 69 21.08 -0.48 2.06
N ARG A 70 20.36 -0.55 0.94
CA ARG A 70 19.57 0.55 0.37
C ARG A 70 18.08 0.29 0.50
N ILE A 71 17.29 1.35 0.73
CA ILE A 71 15.83 1.28 0.65
C ILE A 71 15.43 1.07 -0.81
N ALA A 72 14.87 -0.10 -1.10
CA ALA A 72 14.43 -0.50 -2.44
C ALA A 72 12.95 -0.18 -2.69
N GLY A 73 12.20 0.10 -1.64
CA GLY A 73 10.79 0.45 -1.68
C GLY A 73 10.19 0.49 -0.30
N TYR A 74 8.95 0.93 -0.21
CA TYR A 74 8.20 0.98 1.03
C TYR A 74 6.72 0.72 0.79
N ALA A 75 6.02 0.32 1.84
CA ALA A 75 4.58 0.09 1.81
C ALA A 75 3.95 0.43 3.16
N TYR A 76 2.71 0.83 3.13
CA TYR A 76 1.92 1.12 4.32
C TYR A 76 0.44 0.91 4.05
N ALA A 77 -0.37 0.86 5.11
CA ALA A 77 -1.81 0.85 4.98
C ALA A 77 -2.43 2.05 5.71
N THR A 78 -3.57 2.51 5.22
CA THR A 78 -4.36 3.58 5.84
C THR A 78 -5.80 3.13 6.02
N LEU A 79 -6.58 3.83 6.84
CA LEU A 79 -8.03 3.63 6.86
C LEU A 79 -8.62 4.03 5.50
N TYR A 80 -9.46 3.18 4.93
CA TYR A 80 -10.02 3.39 3.59
C TYR A 80 -10.87 4.66 3.51
N ARG A 81 -11.73 4.92 4.51
CA ARG A 81 -12.61 6.09 4.56
C ARG A 81 -12.87 6.50 6.02
N PRO A 82 -13.16 7.81 6.27
CA PRO A 82 -13.25 8.32 7.64
C PRO A 82 -14.53 7.92 8.40
N ARG A 83 -15.60 7.45 7.72
CA ARG A 83 -16.83 7.07 8.38
C ARG A 83 -16.66 5.77 9.16
N ILE A 84 -17.22 5.72 10.37
CA ILE A 84 -17.00 4.63 11.34
C ILE A 84 -17.37 3.24 10.80
N ALA A 85 -18.35 3.13 9.93
CA ALA A 85 -18.72 1.83 9.32
C ALA A 85 -17.59 1.22 8.47
N TYR A 86 -16.63 2.01 7.99
CA TYR A 86 -15.45 1.54 7.26
C TYR A 86 -14.26 1.17 8.15
N ARG A 87 -14.40 1.19 9.47
CA ARG A 87 -13.28 1.01 10.42
C ARG A 87 -12.50 -0.29 10.30
N TYR A 88 -13.05 -1.32 9.63
CA TYR A 88 -12.40 -2.60 9.38
C TYR A 88 -11.87 -2.75 7.94
N THR A 89 -11.94 -1.70 7.15
CA THR A 89 -11.45 -1.65 5.78
C THR A 89 -10.26 -0.71 5.70
N ILE A 90 -9.18 -1.17 5.08
CA ILE A 90 -7.95 -0.43 4.90
C ILE A 90 -7.59 -0.34 3.42
N GLU A 91 -6.74 0.62 3.08
CA GLU A 91 -6.19 0.81 1.75
C GLU A 91 -4.68 0.66 1.81
N ASP A 92 -4.09 -0.11 0.89
CA ASP A 92 -2.66 -0.25 0.78
C ASP A 92 -2.04 0.80 -0.14
N SER A 93 -0.78 1.10 0.12
CA SER A 93 0.08 1.90 -0.75
C SER A 93 1.45 1.26 -0.82
N ILE A 94 1.99 1.14 -2.03
CA ILE A 94 3.30 0.55 -2.27
C ILE A 94 4.05 1.34 -3.35
N TYR A 95 5.29 1.72 -3.05
CA TYR A 95 6.17 2.48 -3.93
C TYR A 95 7.55 1.86 -3.98
N MET A 96 8.09 1.75 -5.19
CA MET A 96 9.37 1.11 -5.45
C MET A 96 10.35 2.09 -6.06
N ASP A 97 11.62 2.00 -5.67
CA ASP A 97 12.71 2.56 -6.44
C ASP A 97 12.84 1.79 -7.76
N ASP A 98 12.86 2.51 -8.89
CA ASP A 98 12.93 1.92 -10.22
C ASP A 98 14.15 1.02 -10.43
N ALA A 99 15.26 1.29 -9.74
CA ALA A 99 16.47 0.47 -9.80
C ALA A 99 16.27 -0.96 -9.30
N PHE A 100 15.22 -1.21 -8.52
CA PHE A 100 14.91 -2.52 -7.93
C PHE A 100 13.69 -3.20 -8.53
N ARG A 101 13.12 -2.66 -9.62
CA ARG A 101 12.00 -3.31 -10.32
C ARG A 101 12.39 -4.67 -10.88
N GLY A 102 11.41 -5.59 -10.93
CA GLY A 102 11.60 -6.94 -11.47
C GLY A 102 12.39 -7.89 -10.57
N ARG A 103 12.81 -7.47 -9.37
CA ARG A 103 13.60 -8.26 -8.41
C ARG A 103 12.76 -8.93 -7.31
N GLY A 104 11.44 -8.95 -7.44
CA GLY A 104 10.56 -9.56 -6.44
C GLY A 104 10.32 -8.73 -5.18
N VAL A 105 10.93 -7.54 -5.07
CA VAL A 105 10.84 -6.68 -3.87
C VAL A 105 9.41 -6.23 -3.59
N GLY A 106 8.66 -5.83 -4.63
CA GLY A 106 7.25 -5.44 -4.49
C GLY A 106 6.38 -6.58 -3.96
N ARG A 107 6.63 -7.81 -4.43
CA ARG A 107 5.92 -9.00 -3.90
C ARG A 107 6.22 -9.23 -2.43
N ALA A 108 7.47 -9.11 -2.03
CA ALA A 108 7.87 -9.28 -0.63
C ALA A 108 7.26 -8.20 0.27
N LEU A 109 7.27 -6.92 -0.18
CA LEU A 109 6.62 -5.82 0.55
C LEU A 109 5.12 -6.05 0.71
N LEU A 110 4.41 -6.34 -0.37
CA LEU A 110 2.95 -6.51 -0.33
C LEU A 110 2.56 -7.71 0.53
N ALA A 111 3.27 -8.84 0.40
CA ALA A 111 3.04 -10.02 1.23
C ALA A 111 3.27 -9.73 2.73
N ALA A 112 4.33 -9.01 3.07
CA ALA A 112 4.62 -8.62 4.45
C ALA A 112 3.57 -7.64 4.99
N LEU A 113 3.13 -6.66 4.18
CA LEU A 113 2.08 -5.72 4.55
C LEU A 113 0.77 -6.46 4.86
N ILE A 114 0.33 -7.33 3.97
CA ILE A 114 -0.88 -8.16 4.15
C ILE A 114 -0.77 -8.98 5.43
N GLY A 115 0.32 -9.74 5.61
CA GLY A 115 0.50 -10.59 6.78
C GLY A 115 0.48 -9.82 8.11
N ARG A 116 1.01 -8.59 8.13
CA ARG A 116 0.93 -7.72 9.33
C ARG A 116 -0.47 -7.17 9.56
N CYS A 117 -1.19 -6.80 8.49
CA CYS A 117 -2.57 -6.32 8.60
C CYS A 117 -3.52 -7.43 9.05
N GLU A 118 -3.28 -8.68 8.67
CA GLU A 118 -4.07 -9.84 9.11
C GLU A 118 -3.96 -10.13 10.63
N GLN A 119 -2.95 -9.60 11.31
CA GLN A 119 -2.82 -9.68 12.78
C GLN A 119 -3.70 -8.65 13.50
N GLY A 120 -4.23 -7.66 12.80
CA GLY A 120 -5.10 -6.62 13.34
C GLY A 120 -6.59 -6.94 13.18
N PRO A 121 -7.46 -5.96 13.49
CA PRO A 121 -8.91 -6.13 13.38
C PRO A 121 -9.43 -6.02 11.94
N TRP A 122 -8.57 -5.76 10.98
CA TRP A 122 -8.92 -5.45 9.61
C TRP A 122 -9.50 -6.67 8.88
N ARG A 123 -10.51 -6.44 8.04
CA ARG A 123 -11.23 -7.48 7.32
C ARG A 123 -11.18 -7.36 5.81
N GLN A 124 -10.93 -6.15 5.30
CA GLN A 124 -10.84 -5.89 3.87
C GLN A 124 -9.67 -4.96 3.59
N MET A 125 -8.96 -5.23 2.51
CA MET A 125 -7.92 -4.36 1.97
C MET A 125 -8.29 -3.95 0.55
N ILE A 126 -8.25 -2.65 0.29
CA ILE A 126 -8.52 -2.05 -1.02
C ILE A 126 -7.19 -1.58 -1.60
N ALA A 127 -7.00 -1.82 -2.89
CA ALA A 127 -5.95 -1.21 -3.68
C ALA A 127 -6.58 -0.22 -4.68
N VAL A 128 -6.05 0.99 -4.73
CA VAL A 128 -6.45 2.03 -5.69
C VAL A 128 -5.30 2.24 -6.66
N ILE A 129 -5.48 1.77 -7.89
CA ILE A 129 -4.41 1.70 -8.89
C ILE A 129 -4.72 2.67 -10.03
N ALA A 130 -3.85 3.66 -10.20
CA ALA A 130 -4.00 4.65 -11.27
C ALA A 130 -3.67 4.08 -12.66
N ASP A 131 -4.35 4.61 -13.67
CA ASP A 131 -4.08 4.42 -15.11
C ASP A 131 -3.93 2.95 -15.54
N GLY A 132 -4.77 2.07 -14.99
CA GLY A 132 -4.78 0.63 -15.32
C GLY A 132 -3.53 -0.13 -14.90
N GLY A 133 -2.72 0.42 -13.99
CA GLY A 133 -1.57 -0.27 -13.42
C GLY A 133 -0.43 -0.51 -14.43
N ARG A 134 -0.19 0.41 -15.34
CA ARG A 134 0.88 0.29 -16.37
C ARG A 134 2.27 -0.05 -15.84
N GLY A 135 2.51 0.12 -14.54
CA GLY A 135 3.74 -0.24 -13.85
C GLY A 135 3.79 -1.66 -13.28
N GLY A 136 2.83 -2.55 -13.63
CA GLY A 136 2.75 -3.90 -13.08
C GLY A 136 2.00 -4.01 -11.76
N SER A 137 1.39 -2.92 -11.27
CA SER A 137 0.66 -2.91 -10.00
C SER A 137 -0.57 -3.82 -10.01
N LEU A 138 -1.32 -3.88 -11.13
CA LEU A 138 -2.46 -4.81 -11.27
C LEU A 138 -2.03 -6.26 -11.07
N SER A 139 -1.02 -6.71 -11.81
CA SER A 139 -0.54 -8.10 -11.70
C SER A 139 0.09 -8.39 -10.33
N LEU A 140 0.75 -7.40 -9.72
CA LEU A 140 1.26 -7.53 -8.35
C LEU A 140 0.14 -7.84 -7.36
N HIS A 141 -0.96 -7.08 -7.40
CA HIS A 141 -2.10 -7.24 -6.50
C HIS A 141 -2.90 -8.51 -6.83
N GLN A 142 -3.12 -8.82 -8.13
CA GLN A 142 -3.75 -10.08 -8.53
C GLN A 142 -3.00 -11.31 -7.98
N ASN A 143 -1.67 -11.32 -8.13
CA ASN A 143 -0.83 -12.39 -7.60
C ASN A 143 -0.81 -12.46 -6.05
N ALA A 144 -1.19 -11.38 -5.38
CA ALA A 144 -1.38 -11.32 -3.94
C ALA A 144 -2.81 -11.62 -3.50
N GLY A 145 -3.68 -12.08 -4.40
CA GLY A 145 -5.05 -12.51 -4.11
C GLY A 145 -6.08 -11.36 -4.07
N PHE A 146 -5.76 -10.21 -4.67
CA PHE A 146 -6.75 -9.16 -4.87
C PHE A 146 -7.60 -9.46 -6.11
N GLU A 147 -8.89 -9.20 -6.02
CA GLU A 147 -9.85 -9.30 -7.12
C GLU A 147 -10.19 -7.92 -7.67
N LEU A 148 -10.47 -7.85 -8.97
CA LEU A 148 -10.88 -6.62 -9.62
C LEU A 148 -12.32 -6.26 -9.19
N VAL A 149 -12.50 -5.07 -8.62
CA VAL A 149 -13.81 -4.54 -8.26
C VAL A 149 -14.40 -3.74 -9.42
N GLY A 150 -13.60 -2.90 -10.06
CA GLY A 150 -14.02 -2.07 -11.17
C GLY A 150 -13.06 -0.91 -11.43
N THR A 151 -13.40 -0.09 -12.42
CA THR A 151 -12.60 1.07 -12.83
C THR A 151 -13.45 2.31 -12.88
N LEU A 152 -13.07 3.32 -12.11
CA LEU A 152 -13.61 4.66 -12.16
C LEU A 152 -12.96 5.41 -13.33
N LYS A 153 -13.78 5.86 -14.27
CA LYS A 153 -13.31 6.50 -15.49
C LYS A 153 -13.07 8.00 -15.28
N ALA A 154 -11.90 8.48 -15.74
CA ALA A 154 -11.55 9.90 -15.79
C ALA A 154 -11.76 10.66 -14.46
N VAL A 155 -11.39 10.03 -13.33
CA VAL A 155 -11.56 10.60 -11.98
C VAL A 155 -10.37 11.43 -11.51
N GLY A 156 -9.22 11.30 -12.14
CA GLY A 156 -8.03 12.11 -11.90
C GLY A 156 -7.62 12.89 -13.13
N PHE A 157 -6.96 14.04 -12.93
CA PHE A 157 -6.35 14.80 -14.01
C PHE A 157 -4.91 15.14 -13.63
N LYS A 158 -3.94 14.65 -14.41
CA LYS A 158 -2.52 14.86 -14.13
C LYS A 158 -1.73 14.76 -15.43
N GLN A 159 -0.64 15.53 -15.53
CA GLN A 159 0.22 15.56 -16.72
C GLN A 159 -0.58 15.82 -18.02
N GLY A 160 -1.56 16.73 -17.95
CA GLY A 160 -2.36 17.14 -19.09
C GLY A 160 -3.38 16.11 -19.62
N ARG A 161 -3.69 15.07 -18.85
CA ARG A 161 -4.64 14.02 -19.26
C ARG A 161 -5.53 13.49 -18.13
N TRP A 162 -6.69 13.02 -18.49
CA TRP A 162 -7.58 12.30 -17.58
C TRP A 162 -7.06 10.90 -17.27
N LEU A 163 -7.21 10.49 -16.02
CA LEU A 163 -6.73 9.22 -15.50
C LEU A 163 -7.88 8.42 -14.89
N ASP A 164 -7.85 7.13 -15.14
CA ASP A 164 -8.73 6.17 -14.50
C ASP A 164 -8.16 5.72 -13.16
N SER A 165 -9.01 5.30 -12.23
CA SER A 165 -8.63 4.58 -11.01
C SER A 165 -9.26 3.20 -11.01
N THR A 166 -8.43 2.17 -11.00
CA THR A 166 -8.88 0.78 -10.88
C THR A 166 -8.88 0.36 -9.42
N LEU A 167 -9.99 -0.16 -8.96
CA LEU A 167 -10.18 -0.65 -7.61
C LEU A 167 -10.02 -2.16 -7.58
N MET A 168 -9.20 -2.65 -6.67
CA MET A 168 -9.08 -4.06 -6.36
C MET A 168 -9.31 -4.27 -4.87
N GLN A 169 -9.74 -5.47 -4.48
CA GLN A 169 -10.11 -5.80 -3.11
C GLN A 169 -9.60 -7.18 -2.74
N ARG A 170 -9.18 -7.32 -1.50
CA ARG A 170 -8.80 -8.60 -0.89
C ARG A 170 -9.41 -8.69 0.51
N ALA A 171 -9.99 -9.87 0.84
CA ALA A 171 -10.33 -10.20 2.22
C ALA A 171 -9.06 -10.43 3.05
N LEU A 172 -9.08 -9.99 4.31
CA LEU A 172 -8.03 -10.21 5.30
C LEU A 172 -8.54 -11.18 6.37
N GLY A 173 -7.74 -12.20 6.70
CA GLY A 173 -8.14 -13.23 7.65
C GLY A 173 -9.47 -13.87 7.27
N HIS A 174 -10.46 -13.83 8.16
CA HIS A 174 -11.80 -14.37 7.91
C HIS A 174 -12.70 -13.51 7.02
N GLY A 175 -12.25 -12.34 6.59
CA GLY A 175 -13.03 -11.44 5.75
C GLY A 175 -14.41 -11.12 6.37
N SER A 176 -15.48 -11.34 5.60
CA SER A 176 -16.88 -11.18 6.03
C SER A 176 -17.49 -12.46 6.64
N GLU A 177 -16.77 -13.57 6.68
CA GLU A 177 -17.27 -14.86 7.20
C GLU A 177 -17.38 -14.88 8.72
N ALA A 178 -16.73 -13.95 9.42
CA ALA A 178 -16.81 -13.81 10.86
C ALA A 178 -16.94 -12.33 11.25
N LEU A 179 -17.67 -12.07 12.31
CA LEU A 179 -17.75 -10.73 12.90
C LEU A 179 -16.37 -10.27 13.39
N PRO A 180 -16.02 -8.98 13.26
CA PRO A 180 -14.82 -8.44 13.86
C PRO A 180 -14.84 -8.60 15.39
N ALA A 181 -13.67 -8.81 16.00
CA ALA A 181 -13.56 -8.87 17.45
C ALA A 181 -14.13 -7.60 18.09
N GLY A 182 -15.02 -7.73 19.06
CA GLY A 182 -15.71 -6.61 19.73
C GLY A 182 -16.96 -6.09 19.00
N ALA A 183 -17.32 -6.65 17.84
CA ALA A 183 -18.58 -6.35 17.15
C ALA A 183 -19.70 -7.29 17.65
N GLN A 184 -19.87 -7.45 18.96
CA GLN A 184 -21.02 -8.18 19.48
C GLN A 184 -22.31 -7.41 19.20
N ALA A 185 -23.30 -8.16 18.72
CA ALA A 185 -24.64 -7.77 18.36
C ALA A 185 -25.26 -6.73 19.29
N SER A 186 -25.36 -5.49 18.83
CA SER A 186 -26.24 -4.48 19.40
C SER A 186 -27.65 -4.64 18.83
N HIS A 187 -28.15 -5.89 18.69
CA HIS A 187 -29.50 -6.16 18.23
C HIS A 187 -30.12 -7.34 19.00
N GLU A 188 -30.20 -7.18 20.35
CA GLU A 188 -31.13 -7.92 21.16
C GLU A 188 -31.55 -7.04 22.35
N GLN A 189 -32.28 -5.96 22.07
CA GLN A 189 -33.14 -5.28 23.02
C GLN A 189 -33.99 -4.27 22.24
N ASP A 190 -35.12 -4.78 21.73
CA ASP A 190 -36.39 -4.04 21.60
C ASP A 190 -37.46 -5.04 21.10
N ASP A 191 -38.06 -5.71 22.09
CA ASP A 191 -39.42 -6.21 22.08
C ASP A 191 -40.11 -5.77 23.37
#